data_92bce083125f1e32f0df4306971b6514
#
_entry.id   92bce083125f1e32f0df4306971b6514
#
_cell.length_a   1.000
_cell.length_b   1.000
_cell.length_c   1.000
_cell.angle_alpha   90.00
_cell.angle_beta   90.00
_cell.angle_gamma   90.00
#
_symmetry.space_group_name_H-M   'P 1'
#
loop_
_entity.id
_entity.type
_entity.pdbx_description
1 polymer ?
#
loop_
_entity_poly.entity_id
_entity_poly.type
_entity_poly.pdbx_seq_one_letter_code
_entity_poly.pdbx_strand_id
1 'polypeptide(L)'
;MTLGAVAALTATAVLTGVHAAQAADTLISQGRPTLASSTENGGAPAAGAVDGNLTTRWGSVWSDPQWLRVDLGGTATISQVKLTWEAAYAKAFQIQTSADGNNWTNVYSTTTATGGTQTLSVNGSGRYVRMYGTQRGTGYGYSLYEFQVYGTLTSTPPTGGPGYVLADPPVTGVIPSTATPPDTNPPTTHHEFQMNCAVSRSNLNDDPIVFPGLPGASHSHTFMGNTTTNAGTTYNSLKAGNTSCITPGDKTGYWMPTLLNGDTAVQPVGRQVIYYKSGVIDYRSVRPFPAGLRYLVGSPTATLDDFRNHPGAVEGFECGDLSFNWDIPANCAAGSQLNVRFQAPSCWNGLHLDTPDHKSHMAYPVLGVCPTSHPVAVPMIEFKMAWPVSGNMSNVRFSSGRGFSFHYDVFNAFDGPTLAALVRHCINGGLQCDPRGFDLYKPERGAALNANYELP
;
A
#
# COMPACT_ATOMS: atom_id res chain seq x y z
N MET A 1 -15.46 -62.50 -65.36
CA MET A 1 -14.37 -62.38 -64.42
C MET A 1 -13.74 -60.96 -64.62
N THR A 2 -14.14 -59.99 -63.87
CA THR A 2 -13.58 -58.66 -63.94
C THR A 2 -13.13 -58.27 -62.52
N LEU A 3 -11.83 -58.18 -62.36
CA LEU A 3 -11.20 -57.71 -61.12
C LEU A 3 -11.40 -56.19 -60.99
N GLY A 4 -12.04 -55.74 -59.89
CA GLY A 4 -12.11 -54.34 -59.50
C GLY A 4 -10.87 -53.98 -58.65
N ALA A 5 -10.15 -52.94 -59.07
CA ALA A 5 -9.07 -52.36 -58.31
C ALA A 5 -9.60 -51.36 -57.30
N VAL A 6 -9.31 -51.55 -56.01
CA VAL A 6 -9.61 -50.63 -54.95
C VAL A 6 -8.41 -49.67 -54.83
N ALA A 7 -8.62 -48.38 -55.10
CA ALA A 7 -7.64 -47.33 -54.85
C ALA A 7 -7.75 -46.85 -53.41
N ALA A 8 -6.72 -47.05 -52.61
CA ALA A 8 -6.59 -46.47 -51.26
C ALA A 8 -6.11 -45.02 -51.35
N LEU A 9 -6.97 -44.05 -50.93
CA LEU A 9 -6.58 -42.67 -50.70
C LEU A 9 -5.89 -42.55 -49.33
N THR A 10 -4.61 -42.26 -49.31
CA THR A 10 -3.87 -41.85 -48.12
C THR A 10 -4.06 -40.34 -47.91
N ALA A 11 -4.85 -39.96 -46.91
CA ALA A 11 -4.97 -38.56 -46.49
C ALA A 11 -3.74 -38.20 -45.63
N THR A 12 -2.86 -37.35 -46.15
CA THR A 12 -1.77 -36.72 -45.40
C THR A 12 -2.36 -35.53 -44.58
N ALA A 13 -2.47 -35.71 -43.27
CA ALA A 13 -2.82 -34.62 -42.36
C ALA A 13 -1.62 -33.68 -42.22
N VAL A 14 -1.73 -32.48 -42.79
CA VAL A 14 -0.80 -31.39 -42.53
C VAL A 14 -1.15 -30.83 -41.16
N LEU A 15 -0.35 -31.14 -40.14
CA LEU A 15 -0.38 -30.44 -38.86
C LEU A 15 0.18 -29.02 -39.06
N THR A 16 -0.70 -28.04 -39.24
CA THR A 16 -0.32 -26.63 -39.08
C THR A 16 -0.11 -26.40 -37.59
N GLY A 17 1.13 -26.36 -37.18
CA GLY A 17 1.48 -25.91 -35.82
C GLY A 17 0.99 -24.49 -35.63
N VAL A 18 -0.02 -24.30 -34.79
CA VAL A 18 -0.42 -22.96 -34.31
C VAL A 18 0.71 -22.52 -33.40
N HIS A 19 1.63 -21.73 -33.93
CA HIS A 19 2.55 -20.97 -33.09
C HIS A 19 1.69 -19.93 -32.40
N ALA A 20 1.48 -20.11 -31.09
CA ALA A 20 0.95 -19.05 -30.25
C ALA A 20 1.90 -17.84 -30.42
N ALA A 21 1.39 -16.75 -30.94
CA ALA A 21 2.14 -15.52 -31.02
C ALA A 21 2.60 -15.15 -29.59
N GLN A 22 3.90 -15.24 -29.35
CA GLN A 22 4.50 -14.85 -28.08
C GLN A 22 4.25 -13.35 -27.93
N ALA A 23 3.57 -12.96 -26.86
CA ALA A 23 3.35 -11.55 -26.56
C ALA A 23 4.71 -10.87 -26.52
N ALA A 24 4.85 -9.75 -27.22
CA ALA A 24 6.10 -8.99 -27.24
C ALA A 24 6.47 -8.60 -25.80
N ASP A 25 7.75 -8.74 -25.46
CA ASP A 25 8.27 -8.36 -24.16
C ASP A 25 7.97 -6.89 -23.88
N THR A 26 7.28 -6.63 -22.78
CA THR A 26 6.89 -5.29 -22.37
C THR A 26 7.75 -4.82 -21.20
N LEU A 27 7.89 -3.51 -21.05
CA LEU A 27 8.50 -2.91 -19.87
C LEU A 27 7.54 -3.10 -18.68
N ILE A 28 7.94 -3.95 -17.71
CA ILE A 28 7.09 -4.36 -16.59
C ILE A 28 7.54 -3.79 -15.24
N SER A 29 8.66 -3.04 -15.19
CA SER A 29 9.20 -2.45 -13.97
C SER A 29 8.82 -0.98 -13.75
N GLN A 30 8.33 -0.27 -14.78
CA GLN A 30 8.11 1.17 -14.67
C GLN A 30 7.04 1.52 -13.65
N GLY A 31 7.36 2.45 -12.74
CA GLY A 31 6.47 2.88 -11.66
C GLY A 31 6.18 1.81 -10.61
N ARG A 32 6.93 0.70 -10.61
CA ARG A 32 6.73 -0.40 -9.66
C ARG A 32 7.36 -0.08 -8.30
N PRO A 33 6.81 -0.66 -7.21
CA PRO A 33 7.41 -0.52 -5.88
C PRO A 33 8.86 -0.98 -5.88
N THR A 34 9.72 -0.19 -5.24
CA THR A 34 11.14 -0.46 -5.11
C THR A 34 11.57 -0.50 -3.66
N LEU A 35 12.60 -1.27 -3.38
CA LEU A 35 13.32 -1.28 -2.12
C LEU A 35 14.81 -1.33 -2.40
N ALA A 36 15.62 -0.63 -1.61
CA ALA A 36 17.06 -0.65 -1.74
C ALA A 36 17.71 -0.97 -0.38
N SER A 37 18.94 -1.51 -0.43
CA SER A 37 19.75 -1.77 0.77
C SER A 37 20.10 -0.48 1.51
N SER A 38 20.23 0.62 0.77
CA SER A 38 20.50 1.96 1.30
C SER A 38 20.11 3.04 0.27
N THR A 39 20.02 4.27 0.75
CA THR A 39 19.84 5.47 -0.05
C THR A 39 20.91 6.50 0.34
N GLU A 40 21.55 7.11 -0.64
CA GLU A 40 22.62 8.10 -0.41
C GLU A 40 22.06 9.33 0.34
N ASN A 41 20.92 9.83 -0.12
CA ASN A 41 20.21 10.96 0.48
C ASN A 41 18.77 11.03 -0.06
N GLY A 42 17.96 11.94 0.47
CA GLY A 42 16.55 12.10 0.07
C GLY A 42 16.31 12.50 -1.38
N GLY A 43 17.33 13.00 -2.10
CA GLY A 43 17.24 13.34 -3.52
C GLY A 43 17.55 12.18 -4.47
N ALA A 44 17.91 11.00 -3.95
CA ALA A 44 18.27 9.83 -4.74
C ALA A 44 17.53 8.56 -4.29
N PRO A 45 16.19 8.60 -4.17
CA PRO A 45 15.40 7.49 -3.64
C PRO A 45 15.38 6.30 -4.62
N ALA A 46 15.11 5.09 -4.09
CA ALA A 46 15.01 3.87 -4.89
C ALA A 46 14.02 3.98 -6.07
N ALA A 47 12.90 4.70 -5.87
CA ALA A 47 11.87 4.90 -6.89
C ALA A 47 12.36 5.69 -8.11
N GLY A 48 13.38 6.54 -7.95
CA GLY A 48 13.97 7.29 -9.06
C GLY A 48 14.67 6.43 -10.12
N ALA A 49 14.84 5.14 -9.86
CA ALA A 49 15.41 4.22 -10.86
C ALA A 49 14.36 3.46 -11.68
N VAL A 50 13.07 3.75 -11.50
CA VAL A 50 11.96 3.08 -12.24
C VAL A 50 10.88 4.07 -12.67
N ASP A 51 11.12 5.37 -12.59
CA ASP A 51 10.10 6.41 -12.86
C ASP A 51 10.03 6.83 -14.33
N GLY A 52 10.95 6.37 -15.17
CA GLY A 52 11.02 6.69 -16.59
C GLY A 52 11.68 8.06 -16.86
N ASN A 53 12.33 8.66 -15.87
CA ASN A 53 12.93 10.00 -15.97
C ASN A 53 14.45 9.94 -15.77
N LEU A 54 15.20 10.15 -16.84
CA LEU A 54 16.67 10.12 -16.81
C LEU A 54 17.32 11.31 -16.07
N THR A 55 16.54 12.20 -15.45
CA THR A 55 17.04 13.28 -14.59
C THR A 55 16.94 12.95 -13.10
N THR A 56 16.23 11.89 -12.76
CA THR A 56 16.12 11.31 -11.42
C THR A 56 16.97 10.05 -11.33
N ARG A 57 17.31 9.60 -10.12
CA ARG A 57 18.13 8.41 -9.92
C ARG A 57 17.95 7.78 -8.55
N TRP A 58 18.29 6.51 -8.43
CA TRP A 58 18.67 5.94 -7.15
C TRP A 58 20.18 6.10 -6.92
N GLY A 59 20.58 6.40 -5.68
CA GLY A 59 21.96 6.38 -5.23
C GLY A 59 22.08 5.63 -3.90
N SER A 60 23.08 4.73 -3.79
CA SER A 60 23.38 4.02 -2.54
C SER A 60 24.42 4.74 -1.69
N VAL A 61 24.58 4.35 -0.43
CA VAL A 61 25.79 4.67 0.34
C VAL A 61 27.03 4.05 -0.30
N TRP A 62 28.23 4.59 0.04
CA TRP A 62 29.51 4.26 -0.63
C TRP A 62 30.18 3.02 -0.01
N SER A 63 29.48 1.90 -0.05
CA SER A 63 29.99 0.62 0.46
C SER A 63 29.50 -0.55 -0.40
N ASP A 64 30.16 -1.68 -0.30
CA ASP A 64 29.81 -2.94 -0.93
C ASP A 64 29.42 -3.98 0.14
N PRO A 65 28.44 -4.86 -0.12
CA PRO A 65 27.53 -4.86 -1.28
C PRO A 65 26.33 -3.92 -1.09
N GLN A 66 25.69 -3.55 -2.21
CA GLN A 66 24.41 -2.82 -2.22
C GLN A 66 23.47 -3.43 -3.27
N TRP A 67 22.16 -3.22 -3.10
CA TRP A 67 21.18 -3.72 -4.04
C TRP A 67 19.98 -2.78 -4.18
N LEU A 68 19.36 -2.84 -5.34
CA LEU A 68 18.07 -2.24 -5.66
C LEU A 68 17.13 -3.33 -6.17
N ARG A 69 15.97 -3.47 -5.54
CA ARG A 69 14.91 -4.44 -5.85
C ARG A 69 13.67 -3.74 -6.39
N VAL A 70 13.06 -4.35 -7.39
CA VAL A 70 11.75 -3.98 -7.95
C VAL A 70 10.77 -5.11 -7.67
N ASP A 71 9.56 -4.79 -7.19
CA ASP A 71 8.41 -5.69 -7.11
C ASP A 71 7.58 -5.54 -8.38
N LEU A 72 7.56 -6.54 -9.24
CA LEU A 72 6.81 -6.53 -10.51
C LEU A 72 5.29 -6.64 -10.32
N GLY A 73 4.83 -6.88 -9.08
CA GLY A 73 3.42 -7.00 -8.74
C GLY A 73 2.81 -8.37 -9.05
N GLY A 74 3.54 -9.28 -9.66
CA GLY A 74 3.12 -10.64 -9.99
C GLY A 74 4.28 -11.42 -10.57
N THR A 75 4.16 -12.75 -10.65
CA THR A 75 5.18 -13.60 -11.28
C THR A 75 5.30 -13.22 -12.76
N ALA A 76 6.51 -13.00 -13.21
CA ALA A 76 6.83 -12.68 -14.59
C ALA A 76 7.85 -13.67 -15.16
N THR A 77 7.79 -13.93 -16.46
CA THR A 77 8.93 -14.41 -17.23
C THR A 77 9.72 -13.19 -17.64
N ILE A 78 11.01 -13.16 -17.33
CA ILE A 78 11.89 -12.01 -17.54
C ILE A 78 12.91 -12.40 -18.60
N SER A 79 12.95 -11.63 -19.68
CA SER A 79 13.79 -11.88 -20.85
C SER A 79 14.94 -10.89 -20.98
N GLN A 80 14.76 -9.67 -20.45
CA GLN A 80 15.76 -8.61 -20.58
C GLN A 80 15.75 -7.68 -19.37
N VAL A 81 16.92 -7.23 -18.99
CA VAL A 81 17.12 -6.12 -18.05
C VAL A 81 17.97 -5.05 -18.70
N LYS A 82 17.53 -3.79 -18.61
CA LYS A 82 18.31 -2.64 -19.07
C LYS A 82 18.64 -1.76 -17.88
N LEU A 83 19.94 -1.53 -17.66
CA LEU A 83 20.46 -0.64 -16.63
C LEU A 83 21.01 0.62 -17.28
N THR A 84 20.55 1.77 -16.83
CA THR A 84 21.15 3.07 -17.21
C THR A 84 21.84 3.64 -15.98
N TRP A 85 23.14 3.46 -15.91
CA TRP A 85 23.97 3.93 -14.82
C TRP A 85 24.21 5.45 -14.93
N GLU A 86 24.28 6.09 -13.79
CA GLU A 86 24.93 7.37 -13.61
C GLU A 86 26.46 7.16 -13.62
N ALA A 87 27.28 8.15 -13.33
CA ALA A 87 28.75 7.99 -13.29
C ALA A 87 29.22 6.94 -12.26
N ALA A 88 28.47 6.75 -11.19
CA ALA A 88 28.73 5.79 -10.11
C ALA A 88 28.06 4.43 -10.42
N TYR A 89 28.81 3.49 -10.95
CA TYR A 89 28.30 2.21 -11.44
C TYR A 89 28.87 1.00 -10.69
N ALA A 90 28.23 -0.17 -10.86
CA ALA A 90 28.76 -1.45 -10.43
C ALA A 90 29.74 -2.00 -11.47
N LYS A 91 30.99 -2.29 -11.08
CA LYS A 91 31.95 -3.06 -11.86
C LYS A 91 31.63 -4.56 -11.81
N ALA A 92 31.25 -5.05 -10.63
CA ALA A 92 30.77 -6.42 -10.46
C ALA A 92 29.34 -6.40 -9.88
N PHE A 93 28.43 -7.10 -10.55
CA PHE A 93 27.04 -7.20 -10.10
C PHE A 93 26.35 -8.44 -10.62
N GLN A 94 25.21 -8.75 -10.02
CA GLN A 94 24.29 -9.82 -10.42
C GLN A 94 22.90 -9.23 -10.66
N ILE A 95 22.17 -9.83 -11.60
CA ILE A 95 20.71 -9.68 -11.68
C ILE A 95 20.13 -10.95 -11.09
N GLN A 96 19.26 -10.77 -10.13
CA GLN A 96 18.66 -11.88 -9.40
C GLN A 96 17.14 -11.78 -9.42
N THR A 97 16.47 -12.92 -9.47
CA THR A 97 15.01 -13.04 -9.39
C THR A 97 14.59 -13.77 -8.14
N SER A 98 13.38 -13.51 -7.67
CA SER A 98 12.80 -14.18 -6.50
C SER A 98 11.29 -14.24 -6.63
N ALA A 99 10.69 -15.30 -6.11
CA ALA A 99 9.23 -15.41 -5.97
C ALA A 99 8.72 -14.71 -4.70
N ASP A 100 9.49 -14.69 -3.62
CA ASP A 100 9.11 -14.30 -2.27
C ASP A 100 9.86 -13.07 -1.72
N GLY A 101 10.85 -12.57 -2.47
CA GLY A 101 11.70 -11.45 -2.05
C GLY A 101 12.80 -11.80 -1.05
N ASN A 102 12.91 -13.08 -0.62
CA ASN A 102 13.88 -13.58 0.35
C ASN A 102 14.87 -14.57 -0.27
N ASN A 103 14.35 -15.51 -1.05
CA ASN A 103 15.15 -16.51 -1.74
C ASN A 103 15.47 -16.07 -3.16
N TRP A 104 16.76 -15.92 -3.50
CA TRP A 104 17.21 -15.29 -4.74
C TRP A 104 17.91 -16.26 -5.66
N THR A 105 17.53 -16.25 -6.93
CA THR A 105 18.17 -16.99 -8.03
C THR A 105 18.93 -16.03 -8.91
N ASN A 106 20.21 -16.33 -9.16
CA ASN A 106 21.06 -15.53 -10.05
C ASN A 106 20.75 -15.87 -11.51
N VAL A 107 20.36 -14.86 -12.30
CA VAL A 107 20.03 -14.99 -13.73
C VAL A 107 21.03 -14.29 -14.64
N TYR A 108 21.90 -13.44 -14.08
CA TYR A 108 23.01 -12.80 -14.78
C TYR A 108 24.09 -12.38 -13.78
N SER A 109 25.37 -12.46 -14.20
CA SER A 109 26.49 -11.92 -13.42
C SER A 109 27.60 -11.39 -14.31
N THR A 110 28.30 -10.36 -13.83
CA THR A 110 29.50 -9.80 -14.44
C THR A 110 30.47 -9.29 -13.38
N THR A 111 31.76 -9.27 -13.72
CA THR A 111 32.83 -8.68 -12.89
C THR A 111 33.59 -7.57 -13.63
N THR A 112 33.19 -7.26 -14.84
CA THR A 112 33.93 -6.37 -15.78
C THR A 112 33.04 -5.29 -16.41
N ALA A 113 31.94 -4.93 -15.77
CA ALA A 113 31.05 -3.89 -16.29
C ALA A 113 31.75 -2.52 -16.29
N THR A 114 31.35 -1.68 -17.25
CA THR A 114 31.99 -0.36 -17.53
C THR A 114 31.03 0.82 -17.31
N GLY A 115 29.84 0.58 -16.72
CA GLY A 115 28.83 1.63 -16.58
C GLY A 115 28.08 1.96 -17.87
N GLY A 116 27.51 3.17 -17.96
CA GLY A 116 26.69 3.60 -19.07
C GLY A 116 25.36 2.86 -19.17
N THR A 117 24.85 2.70 -20.38
CA THR A 117 23.62 1.91 -20.61
C THR A 117 23.97 0.48 -21.00
N GLN A 118 23.46 -0.48 -20.26
CA GLN A 118 23.70 -1.91 -20.45
C GLN A 118 22.38 -2.63 -20.68
N THR A 119 22.27 -3.34 -21.79
CA THR A 119 21.12 -4.20 -22.10
C THR A 119 21.55 -5.67 -21.92
N LEU A 120 20.92 -6.35 -20.98
CA LEU A 120 21.28 -7.68 -20.53
C LEU A 120 20.17 -8.64 -20.92
N SER A 121 20.49 -9.64 -21.77
CA SER A 121 19.58 -10.76 -22.00
C SER A 121 19.64 -11.68 -20.79
N VAL A 122 18.50 -11.98 -20.23
CA VAL A 122 18.35 -12.87 -19.06
C VAL A 122 17.27 -13.91 -19.34
N ASN A 123 17.32 -15.01 -18.62
CA ASN A 123 16.24 -15.99 -18.62
C ASN A 123 15.89 -16.27 -17.16
N GLY A 124 14.86 -15.60 -16.68
CA GLY A 124 14.45 -15.67 -15.30
C GLY A 124 12.94 -15.69 -15.12
N SER A 125 12.51 -16.10 -13.95
CA SER A 125 11.12 -16.01 -13.51
C SER A 125 11.07 -15.58 -12.05
N GLY A 126 10.08 -14.75 -11.70
CA GLY A 126 9.86 -14.31 -10.34
C GLY A 126 8.98 -13.06 -10.27
N ARG A 127 8.52 -12.76 -9.06
CA ARG A 127 7.82 -11.50 -8.77
C ARG A 127 8.80 -10.36 -8.53
N TYR A 128 9.95 -10.67 -7.93
CA TYR A 128 10.94 -9.67 -7.57
C TYR A 128 12.18 -9.81 -8.45
N VAL A 129 12.72 -8.67 -8.85
CA VAL A 129 14.01 -8.60 -9.56
C VAL A 129 14.90 -7.61 -8.82
N ARG A 130 16.18 -7.96 -8.63
CA ARG A 130 17.14 -7.01 -8.07
C ARG A 130 18.44 -6.97 -8.85
N MET A 131 19.05 -5.81 -8.88
CA MET A 131 20.46 -5.61 -9.15
C MET A 131 21.20 -5.72 -7.81
N TYR A 132 22.16 -6.65 -7.70
CA TYR A 132 22.98 -6.87 -6.52
C TYR A 132 24.43 -6.56 -6.87
N GLY A 133 24.91 -5.37 -6.47
CA GLY A 133 26.25 -4.90 -6.70
C GLY A 133 27.22 -5.41 -5.65
N THR A 134 28.29 -6.05 -6.08
CA THR A 134 29.30 -6.65 -5.21
C THR A 134 30.64 -5.90 -5.25
N GLN A 135 30.86 -5.08 -6.27
CA GLN A 135 32.04 -4.23 -6.40
C GLN A 135 31.70 -2.95 -7.15
N ARG A 136 31.97 -1.82 -6.56
CA ARG A 136 31.84 -0.50 -7.17
C ARG A 136 32.88 -0.29 -8.26
N GLY A 137 32.51 0.44 -9.32
CA GLY A 137 33.41 0.86 -10.41
C GLY A 137 34.13 2.18 -10.12
N THR A 138 33.66 2.93 -9.11
CA THR A 138 34.19 4.26 -8.74
C THR A 138 34.36 4.36 -7.21
N GLY A 139 34.86 5.47 -6.73
CA GLY A 139 34.93 5.77 -5.29
C GLY A 139 33.60 6.12 -4.63
N TYR A 140 32.53 6.31 -5.43
CA TYR A 140 31.16 6.60 -4.97
C TYR A 140 30.37 5.31 -4.75
N GLY A 141 29.06 5.41 -4.44
CA GLY A 141 28.16 4.26 -4.29
C GLY A 141 27.78 3.64 -5.64
N TYR A 142 26.56 3.10 -5.69
CA TYR A 142 25.90 2.66 -6.94
C TYR A 142 24.81 3.67 -7.27
N SER A 143 24.68 4.06 -8.55
CA SER A 143 23.70 5.04 -8.97
C SER A 143 23.09 4.67 -10.32
N LEU A 144 21.75 4.50 -10.33
CA LEU A 144 20.99 4.13 -11.52
C LEU A 144 19.98 5.23 -11.85
N TYR A 145 20.04 5.76 -13.03
CA TYR A 145 18.96 6.56 -13.62
C TYR A 145 17.75 5.68 -13.91
N GLU A 146 17.96 4.46 -14.48
CA GLU A 146 16.88 3.55 -14.79
C GLU A 146 17.30 2.09 -14.61
N PHE A 147 16.37 1.33 -13.98
CA PHE A 147 16.38 -0.12 -13.88
C PHE A 147 15.13 -0.68 -14.56
N GLN A 148 15.25 -0.95 -15.85
CA GLN A 148 14.14 -1.42 -16.66
C GLN A 148 14.17 -2.95 -16.77
N VAL A 149 13.04 -3.60 -16.47
CA VAL A 149 12.85 -5.04 -16.59
C VAL A 149 11.80 -5.29 -17.67
N TYR A 150 12.15 -6.10 -18.67
CA TYR A 150 11.28 -6.48 -19.76
C TYR A 150 10.93 -7.96 -19.66
N GLY A 151 9.68 -8.27 -19.98
CA GLY A 151 9.16 -9.62 -19.93
C GLY A 151 7.65 -9.68 -20.07
N THR A 152 7.08 -10.78 -19.65
CA THR A 152 5.65 -11.01 -19.63
C THR A 152 5.22 -11.40 -18.23
N LEU A 153 4.26 -10.69 -17.65
CA LEU A 153 3.60 -11.12 -16.42
C LEU A 153 2.85 -12.43 -16.74
N THR A 154 3.32 -13.53 -16.15
CA THR A 154 2.75 -14.87 -16.40
C THR A 154 1.58 -15.19 -15.50
N SER A 155 1.38 -14.40 -14.47
CA SER A 155 0.20 -14.46 -13.62
C SER A 155 -0.60 -13.18 -13.74
N THR A 156 -1.82 -13.27 -14.18
CA THR A 156 -2.92 -12.49 -13.60
C THR A 156 -2.73 -12.60 -12.08
N PRO A 157 -2.92 -11.52 -11.28
CA PRO A 157 -2.95 -11.67 -9.83
C PRO A 157 -3.75 -12.91 -9.49
N PRO A 158 -3.28 -13.78 -8.58
CA PRO A 158 -3.95 -15.05 -8.32
C PRO A 158 -5.43 -14.77 -8.06
N THR A 159 -6.29 -15.29 -8.92
CA THR A 159 -7.75 -15.09 -8.84
C THR A 159 -8.36 -15.85 -7.67
N GLY A 160 -7.57 -16.54 -6.89
CA GLY A 160 -8.00 -17.23 -5.68
C GLY A 160 -7.05 -18.37 -5.32
N GLY A 161 -6.72 -18.42 -4.06
CA GLY A 161 -5.98 -19.47 -3.36
C GLY A 161 -6.29 -19.36 -1.88
N PRO A 162 -5.79 -20.21 -1.01
CA PRO A 162 -5.96 -20.06 0.43
C PRO A 162 -5.53 -18.64 0.88
N GLY A 163 -6.40 -17.95 1.61
CA GLY A 163 -6.16 -16.61 2.13
C GLY A 163 -6.45 -15.43 1.19
N TYR A 164 -6.85 -15.69 -0.09
CA TYR A 164 -7.35 -14.64 -0.98
C TYR A 164 -8.87 -14.50 -0.85
N VAL A 165 -9.35 -13.27 -0.76
CA VAL A 165 -10.78 -12.95 -0.84
C VAL A 165 -11.00 -12.06 -2.06
N LEU A 166 -11.80 -12.53 -3.00
CA LEU A 166 -12.07 -11.80 -4.25
C LEU A 166 -13.15 -10.73 -4.04
N ALA A 167 -13.01 -9.63 -4.75
CA ALA A 167 -14.09 -8.67 -4.95
C ALA A 167 -15.11 -9.21 -5.95
N ASP A 168 -16.39 -8.97 -5.70
CA ASP A 168 -17.47 -9.35 -6.61
C ASP A 168 -18.45 -8.15 -6.79
N PRO A 169 -18.51 -7.56 -7.98
CA PRO A 169 -17.61 -7.79 -9.12
C PRO A 169 -16.23 -7.16 -8.91
N PRO A 170 -15.17 -7.68 -9.58
CA PRO A 170 -13.87 -7.03 -9.58
C PRO A 170 -13.97 -5.70 -10.35
N VAL A 171 -13.18 -4.72 -9.92
CA VAL A 171 -13.04 -3.45 -10.63
C VAL A 171 -11.85 -3.54 -11.56
N THR A 172 -12.10 -3.66 -12.85
CA THR A 172 -11.07 -3.69 -13.88
C THR A 172 -11.01 -2.34 -14.61
N GLY A 173 -9.79 -1.87 -14.85
CA GLY A 173 -9.52 -0.61 -15.54
C GLY A 173 -9.61 0.63 -14.66
N VAL A 174 -8.71 1.56 -14.93
CA VAL A 174 -8.76 2.94 -14.42
C VAL A 174 -9.70 3.72 -15.33
N ILE A 175 -10.60 4.51 -14.76
CA ILE A 175 -11.20 5.63 -15.49
C ILE A 175 -10.29 6.82 -15.16
N PRO A 176 -9.33 7.16 -16.02
CA PRO A 176 -8.52 8.35 -15.78
C PRO A 176 -9.45 9.55 -15.85
N SER A 177 -9.42 10.40 -14.82
CA SER A 177 -9.98 11.73 -14.96
C SER A 177 -9.01 12.53 -15.83
N THR A 178 -9.49 12.98 -17.00
CA THR A 178 -8.73 13.84 -17.90
C THR A 178 -8.90 15.32 -17.57
N ALA A 179 -9.76 15.66 -16.62
CA ALA A 179 -10.01 17.03 -16.23
C ALA A 179 -9.04 17.45 -15.12
N THR A 180 -8.26 18.49 -15.37
CA THR A 180 -7.57 19.22 -14.29
C THR A 180 -8.64 19.70 -13.31
N PRO A 181 -8.53 19.37 -12.03
CA PRO A 181 -9.47 19.86 -11.04
C PRO A 181 -9.53 21.39 -11.07
N PRO A 182 -10.71 22.01 -10.96
CA PRO A 182 -10.78 23.46 -10.87
C PRO A 182 -9.99 23.90 -9.65
N ASP A 183 -9.17 24.91 -9.83
CA ASP A 183 -8.50 25.58 -8.73
C ASP A 183 -9.56 26.15 -7.79
N THR A 184 -9.52 25.73 -6.54
CA THR A 184 -10.48 26.19 -5.54
C THR A 184 -9.86 27.34 -4.76
N ASN A 185 -10.52 28.49 -4.72
CA ASN A 185 -10.06 29.63 -3.94
C ASN A 185 -10.92 29.80 -2.67
N PRO A 186 -10.36 29.70 -1.46
CA PRO A 186 -8.99 29.31 -1.17
C PRO A 186 -8.72 27.84 -1.58
N PRO A 187 -7.50 27.52 -2.02
CA PRO A 187 -7.15 26.15 -2.40
C PRO A 187 -7.36 25.25 -1.20
N THR A 188 -8.18 24.21 -1.37
CA THR A 188 -8.34 23.17 -0.37
C THR A 188 -7.17 22.21 -0.52
N THR A 189 -6.28 22.20 0.47
CA THR A 189 -5.10 21.33 0.46
C THR A 189 -5.45 19.86 0.74
N HIS A 190 -6.68 19.61 1.24
CA HIS A 190 -7.15 18.29 1.61
C HIS A 190 -8.53 18.06 0.99
N HIS A 191 -8.64 17.05 0.15
CA HIS A 191 -9.90 16.55 -0.40
C HIS A 191 -10.31 15.36 0.45
N GLU A 192 -11.18 15.58 1.44
CA GLU A 192 -11.38 14.62 2.51
C GLU A 192 -12.74 14.73 3.20
N PHE A 193 -13.10 13.69 3.91
CA PHE A 193 -14.06 13.72 5.00
C PHE A 193 -13.49 12.99 6.21
N GLN A 194 -14.03 13.26 7.39
CA GLN A 194 -13.55 12.65 8.62
C GLN A 194 -14.65 11.83 9.29
N MET A 195 -14.24 10.70 9.88
CA MET A 195 -15.07 9.91 10.79
C MET A 195 -14.54 10.11 12.20
N ASN A 196 -15.41 10.51 13.11
CA ASN A 196 -15.07 10.70 14.51
C ASN A 196 -15.62 9.54 15.31
N CYS A 197 -14.76 8.57 15.62
CA CYS A 197 -15.15 7.31 16.25
C CYS A 197 -14.61 7.23 17.68
N ALA A 198 -15.48 6.88 18.64
CA ALA A 198 -15.05 6.59 19.99
C ALA A 198 -14.46 5.17 20.06
N VAL A 199 -13.66 4.90 21.09
CA VAL A 199 -13.27 3.54 21.42
C VAL A 199 -14.54 2.71 21.68
N SER A 200 -14.68 1.61 20.96
CA SER A 200 -15.80 0.69 21.08
C SER A 200 -15.48 -0.46 22.02
N ARG A 201 -14.25 -0.97 21.94
CA ARG A 201 -13.70 -2.04 22.78
C ARG A 201 -12.21 -1.84 22.95
N SER A 202 -11.64 -2.31 24.04
CA SER A 202 -10.20 -2.14 24.29
C SER A 202 -9.60 -3.27 25.08
N ASN A 203 -8.30 -3.39 25.02
CA ASN A 203 -7.51 -4.38 25.72
C ASN A 203 -7.98 -5.83 25.44
N LEU A 204 -8.22 -6.13 24.15
CA LEU A 204 -8.63 -7.44 23.67
C LEU A 204 -7.56 -8.03 22.77
N ASN A 205 -7.16 -9.26 23.05
CA ASN A 205 -6.18 -10.01 22.26
C ASN A 205 -6.84 -10.67 21.04
N ASP A 206 -7.60 -9.88 20.30
CA ASP A 206 -8.36 -10.31 19.13
C ASP A 206 -7.85 -9.60 17.87
N ASP A 207 -7.79 -10.33 16.76
CA ASP A 207 -7.49 -9.80 15.44
C ASP A 207 -8.24 -10.63 14.38
N PRO A 208 -9.37 -10.13 13.85
CA PRO A 208 -10.15 -10.89 12.89
C PRO A 208 -9.55 -10.95 11.48
N ILE A 209 -8.48 -10.23 11.19
CA ILE A 209 -7.79 -10.29 9.91
C ILE A 209 -6.64 -11.31 10.00
N VAL A 210 -5.71 -11.14 10.93
CA VAL A 210 -4.50 -11.99 11.04
C VAL A 210 -4.79 -13.32 11.71
N PHE A 211 -5.68 -13.33 12.71
CA PHE A 211 -6.03 -14.52 13.51
C PHE A 211 -7.56 -14.78 13.52
N PRO A 212 -8.21 -14.93 12.35
CA PRO A 212 -9.65 -15.08 12.25
C PRO A 212 -10.13 -16.30 13.03
N GLY A 213 -11.10 -16.09 13.92
CA GLY A 213 -11.70 -17.14 14.74
C GLY A 213 -10.83 -17.63 15.91
N LEU A 214 -9.70 -17.00 16.19
CA LEU A 214 -8.75 -17.39 17.23
C LEU A 214 -8.65 -16.31 18.31
N PRO A 215 -9.59 -16.24 19.27
CA PRO A 215 -9.53 -15.26 20.35
C PRO A 215 -8.28 -15.48 21.21
N GLY A 216 -7.63 -14.39 21.60
CA GLY A 216 -6.43 -14.43 22.42
C GLY A 216 -5.13 -14.71 21.67
N ALA A 217 -5.16 -14.88 20.33
CA ALA A 217 -3.97 -15.22 19.54
C ALA A 217 -3.09 -14.00 19.20
N SER A 218 -3.64 -12.80 19.28
CA SER A 218 -2.89 -11.56 18.97
C SER A 218 -2.39 -10.86 20.25
N HIS A 219 -1.54 -9.84 20.08
CA HIS A 219 -1.32 -8.85 21.13
C HIS A 219 -2.61 -8.04 21.34
N SER A 220 -2.65 -7.24 22.42
CA SER A 220 -3.85 -6.49 22.78
C SER A 220 -4.13 -5.35 21.80
N HIS A 221 -5.38 -5.23 21.37
CA HIS A 221 -5.87 -4.16 20.50
C HIS A 221 -6.91 -3.26 21.17
N THR A 222 -6.96 -2.02 20.71
CA THR A 222 -8.01 -1.03 20.97
C THR A 222 -8.81 -0.84 19.69
N PHE A 223 -10.12 -1.09 19.78
CA PHE A 223 -11.05 -1.07 18.65
C PHE A 223 -11.88 0.21 18.64
N MET A 224 -12.19 0.69 17.44
CA MET A 224 -13.06 1.83 17.17
C MET A 224 -14.02 1.48 16.03
N GLY A 225 -15.03 2.30 15.82
CA GLY A 225 -16.07 2.06 14.81
C GLY A 225 -17.02 0.97 15.27
N ASN A 226 -17.02 -0.17 14.60
CA ASN A 226 -17.94 -1.25 14.92
C ASN A 226 -17.85 -1.70 16.38
N THR A 227 -19.00 -1.83 17.06
CA THR A 227 -19.06 -2.11 18.50
C THR A 227 -19.02 -3.60 18.83
N THR A 228 -19.04 -4.48 17.83
CA THR A 228 -19.08 -5.95 18.01
C THR A 228 -17.81 -6.65 17.51
N THR A 229 -16.80 -5.90 17.05
CA THR A 229 -15.55 -6.45 16.50
C THR A 229 -14.84 -7.34 17.52
N ASN A 230 -14.49 -8.57 17.12
CA ASN A 230 -13.73 -9.56 17.90
C ASN A 230 -13.05 -10.55 16.94
N ALA A 231 -12.32 -11.55 17.45
CA ALA A 231 -11.63 -12.54 16.60
C ALA A 231 -12.55 -13.28 15.60
N GLY A 232 -13.83 -13.47 15.93
CA GLY A 232 -14.83 -14.13 15.07
C GLY A 232 -15.51 -13.19 14.07
N THR A 233 -15.06 -11.94 13.95
CA THR A 233 -15.71 -10.94 13.10
C THR A 233 -15.63 -11.30 11.63
N THR A 234 -16.78 -11.19 10.95
CA THR A 234 -16.95 -11.31 9.50
C THR A 234 -17.57 -10.03 8.94
N TYR A 235 -17.53 -9.85 7.62
CA TYR A 235 -18.22 -8.72 6.98
C TYR A 235 -19.71 -8.65 7.35
N ASN A 236 -20.40 -9.80 7.40
CA ASN A 236 -21.82 -9.85 7.75
C ASN A 236 -22.07 -9.49 9.22
N SER A 237 -21.19 -9.90 10.15
CA SER A 237 -21.31 -9.50 11.55
C SER A 237 -21.07 -8.02 11.78
N LEU A 238 -20.12 -7.41 11.01
CA LEU A 238 -19.92 -5.96 11.03
C LEU A 238 -21.17 -5.21 10.55
N LYS A 239 -21.76 -5.63 9.44
CA LYS A 239 -23.00 -5.02 8.92
C LYS A 239 -24.15 -5.07 9.91
N ALA A 240 -24.29 -6.17 10.64
CA ALA A 240 -25.32 -6.36 11.66
C ALA A 240 -25.05 -5.58 12.94
N GLY A 241 -23.79 -5.18 13.18
CA GLY A 241 -23.37 -4.46 14.39
C GLY A 241 -23.79 -2.97 14.37
N ASN A 242 -23.53 -2.34 15.52
CA ASN A 242 -23.64 -0.89 15.68
C ASN A 242 -22.27 -0.23 15.52
N THR A 243 -22.25 1.10 15.51
CA THR A 243 -21.01 1.87 15.38
C THR A 243 -20.86 2.90 16.52
N SER A 244 -19.61 3.17 16.90
CA SER A 244 -19.21 4.28 17.78
C SER A 244 -18.86 5.55 17.01
N CYS A 245 -18.86 5.50 15.65
CA CYS A 245 -18.64 6.67 14.81
C CYS A 245 -19.86 7.59 14.80
N ILE A 246 -19.63 8.88 14.52
CA ILE A 246 -20.71 9.86 14.40
C ILE A 246 -21.63 9.51 13.21
N THR A 247 -21.04 9.10 12.09
CA THR A 247 -21.82 8.70 10.89
C THR A 247 -22.37 7.30 11.07
N PRO A 248 -23.70 7.11 11.16
CA PRO A 248 -24.31 5.80 11.45
C PRO A 248 -24.03 4.73 10.39
N GLY A 249 -23.76 5.14 9.14
CA GLY A 249 -23.42 4.24 8.05
C GLY A 249 -22.02 3.66 8.14
N ASP A 250 -21.13 4.22 8.96
CA ASP A 250 -19.78 3.69 9.15
C ASP A 250 -19.76 2.58 10.20
N LYS A 251 -19.95 1.35 9.74
CA LYS A 251 -19.87 0.13 10.55
C LYS A 251 -18.53 -0.60 10.39
N THR A 252 -17.53 0.07 9.87
CA THR A 252 -16.17 -0.44 9.71
C THR A 252 -15.54 -0.76 11.05
N GLY A 253 -14.85 -1.88 11.13
CA GLY A 253 -13.96 -2.18 12.25
C GLY A 253 -12.59 -1.55 12.01
N TYR A 254 -12.14 -0.76 12.98
CA TYR A 254 -10.80 -0.18 13.02
C TYR A 254 -10.13 -0.62 14.31
N TRP A 255 -8.87 -1.04 14.26
CA TRP A 255 -8.14 -1.33 15.48
C TRP A 255 -6.65 -1.05 15.34
N MET A 256 -6.03 -0.86 16.47
CA MET A 256 -4.61 -0.57 16.62
C MET A 256 -4.09 -1.22 17.91
N PRO A 257 -2.78 -1.45 18.06
CA PRO A 257 -2.23 -1.97 19.31
C PRO A 257 -2.60 -1.05 20.48
N THR A 258 -2.97 -1.67 21.62
CA THR A 258 -3.29 -0.93 22.83
C THR A 258 -2.05 -0.22 23.35
N LEU A 259 -2.16 1.09 23.65
CA LEU A 259 -1.09 1.81 24.33
C LEU A 259 -1.09 1.40 25.82
N LEU A 260 0.09 1.14 26.34
CA LEU A 260 0.35 0.78 27.73
C LEU A 260 1.25 1.82 28.40
N ASN A 261 0.98 2.12 29.67
CA ASN A 261 1.94 2.79 30.56
C ASN A 261 2.28 1.81 31.70
N GLY A 262 3.48 1.25 31.65
CA GLY A 262 3.78 0.01 32.36
C GLY A 262 2.88 -1.12 31.83
N ASP A 263 2.09 -1.72 32.71
CA ASP A 263 1.12 -2.78 32.36
C ASP A 263 -0.33 -2.27 32.28
N THR A 264 -0.54 -0.97 32.46
CA THR A 264 -1.86 -0.36 32.45
C THR A 264 -2.23 0.12 31.04
N ALA A 265 -3.35 -0.35 30.51
CA ALA A 265 -3.87 0.12 29.23
C ALA A 265 -4.34 1.58 29.32
N VAL A 266 -3.90 2.38 28.37
CA VAL A 266 -4.25 3.81 28.24
C VAL A 266 -5.24 3.97 27.10
N GLN A 267 -6.40 4.55 27.41
CA GLN A 267 -7.43 4.82 26.41
C GLN A 267 -7.10 6.09 25.61
N PRO A 268 -7.34 6.11 24.30
CA PRO A 268 -7.32 7.35 23.51
C PRO A 268 -8.28 8.42 24.04
N VAL A 269 -7.97 9.68 23.80
CA VAL A 269 -8.76 10.83 24.25
C VAL A 269 -10.04 10.97 23.45
N GLY A 270 -11.20 10.83 24.07
CA GLY A 270 -12.49 11.15 23.44
C GLY A 270 -12.77 10.36 22.15
N ARG A 271 -13.26 11.05 21.12
CA ARG A 271 -13.44 10.48 19.78
C ARG A 271 -12.18 10.71 18.95
N GLN A 272 -11.67 9.65 18.37
CA GLN A 272 -10.50 9.73 17.51
C GLN A 272 -10.89 10.10 16.08
N VAL A 273 -9.99 10.80 15.39
CA VAL A 273 -10.26 11.23 14.03
C VAL A 273 -9.65 10.22 13.05
N ILE A 274 -10.51 9.66 12.21
CA ILE A 274 -10.16 8.80 11.09
C ILE A 274 -10.52 9.55 9.83
N TYR A 275 -9.50 10.01 9.10
CA TYR A 275 -9.71 10.72 7.84
C TYR A 275 -9.81 9.75 6.67
N TYR A 276 -10.64 10.11 5.71
CA TYR A 276 -10.74 9.53 4.38
C TYR A 276 -10.36 10.63 3.38
N LYS A 277 -9.14 10.54 2.85
CA LYS A 277 -8.54 11.60 2.01
C LYS A 277 -8.32 11.11 0.59
N SER A 278 -8.08 12.03 -0.34
CA SER A 278 -7.41 11.68 -1.57
C SER A 278 -5.92 11.45 -1.31
N GLY A 279 -5.42 10.25 -1.58
CA GLY A 279 -3.98 9.95 -1.59
C GLY A 279 -3.34 10.21 -2.97
N VAL A 280 -4.14 10.58 -3.98
CA VAL A 280 -3.68 10.83 -5.36
C VAL A 280 -3.95 12.26 -5.79
N ILE A 281 -3.15 12.75 -6.75
CA ILE A 281 -3.30 14.12 -7.29
C ILE A 281 -4.65 14.28 -7.97
N ASP A 282 -5.04 13.29 -8.80
CA ASP A 282 -6.37 13.28 -9.39
C ASP A 282 -7.42 12.77 -8.40
N TYR A 283 -7.82 13.62 -7.48
CA TYR A 283 -8.80 13.31 -6.46
C TYR A 283 -10.19 12.94 -7.02
N ARG A 284 -10.49 13.27 -8.27
CA ARG A 284 -11.75 12.91 -8.91
C ARG A 284 -11.78 11.44 -9.34
N SER A 285 -10.62 10.80 -9.47
CA SER A 285 -10.51 9.38 -9.79
C SER A 285 -10.78 8.45 -8.60
N VAL A 286 -10.82 9.00 -7.37
CA VAL A 286 -11.03 8.23 -6.15
C VAL A 286 -12.42 7.60 -6.15
N ARG A 287 -12.47 6.29 -5.89
CA ARG A 287 -13.70 5.48 -5.79
C ARG A 287 -13.95 5.04 -4.37
N PRO A 288 -15.19 4.78 -3.97
CA PRO A 288 -15.49 4.18 -2.67
C PRO A 288 -14.77 2.85 -2.50
N PHE A 289 -14.41 2.50 -1.26
CA PHE A 289 -13.94 1.16 -0.95
C PHE A 289 -14.98 0.10 -1.34
N PRO A 290 -14.54 -1.05 -1.90
CA PRO A 290 -15.43 -2.18 -2.05
C PRO A 290 -15.84 -2.73 -0.69
N ALA A 291 -17.04 -3.28 -0.63
CA ALA A 291 -17.59 -3.89 0.57
C ALA A 291 -16.71 -5.05 1.03
N GLY A 292 -16.35 -5.07 2.32
CA GLY A 292 -15.53 -6.14 2.90
C GLY A 292 -14.02 -6.04 2.64
N LEU A 293 -13.53 -4.97 2.01
CA LEU A 293 -12.09 -4.70 1.91
C LEU A 293 -11.48 -4.65 3.30
N ARG A 294 -10.39 -5.35 3.49
CA ARG A 294 -9.66 -5.37 4.76
C ARG A 294 -8.16 -5.43 4.52
N TYR A 295 -7.40 -4.69 5.31
CA TYR A 295 -5.96 -4.61 5.15
C TYR A 295 -5.27 -4.07 6.41
N LEU A 296 -3.97 -4.37 6.48
CA LEU A 296 -3.06 -3.90 7.53
C LEU A 296 -2.20 -2.75 7.04
N VAL A 297 -1.96 -1.79 7.93
CA VAL A 297 -1.07 -0.64 7.71
C VAL A 297 0.02 -0.65 8.78
N GLY A 298 1.28 -0.61 8.38
CA GLY A 298 2.41 -0.77 9.31
C GLY A 298 2.74 -2.22 9.62
N SER A 299 3.50 -2.48 10.69
CA SER A 299 3.89 -3.83 11.11
C SER A 299 4.19 -3.89 12.61
N PRO A 300 3.68 -4.91 13.33
CA PRO A 300 4.02 -5.13 14.73
C PRO A 300 5.49 -5.49 14.96
N THR A 301 6.17 -5.93 13.92
CA THR A 301 7.59 -6.34 13.96
C THR A 301 8.52 -5.35 13.25
N ALA A 302 8.02 -4.14 12.93
CA ALA A 302 8.84 -3.11 12.29
C ALA A 302 10.03 -2.73 13.18
N THR A 303 11.17 -2.51 12.55
CA THR A 303 12.30 -1.81 13.15
C THR A 303 12.09 -0.29 13.09
N LEU A 304 12.90 0.46 13.79
CA LEU A 304 12.90 1.93 13.70
C LEU A 304 13.10 2.42 12.26
N ASP A 305 13.98 1.78 11.51
CA ASP A 305 14.28 2.15 10.13
C ASP A 305 13.11 1.77 9.20
N ASP A 306 12.44 0.64 9.44
CA ASP A 306 11.23 0.26 8.69
C ASP A 306 10.12 1.30 8.88
N PHE A 307 9.90 1.74 10.12
CA PHE A 307 8.89 2.74 10.44
C PHE A 307 9.23 4.11 9.86
N ARG A 308 10.49 4.57 10.03
CA ARG A 308 10.96 5.86 9.49
C ARG A 308 10.80 5.95 7.97
N ASN A 309 11.08 4.85 7.28
CA ASN A 309 11.03 4.78 5.81
C ASN A 309 9.66 4.33 5.28
N HIS A 310 8.69 4.09 6.16
CA HIS A 310 7.36 3.66 5.75
C HIS A 310 6.59 4.84 5.13
N PRO A 311 6.02 4.70 3.92
CA PRO A 311 5.33 5.80 3.24
C PRO A 311 4.17 6.41 4.02
N GLY A 312 3.58 5.65 4.95
CA GLY A 312 2.49 6.11 5.81
C GLY A 312 2.93 6.87 7.06
N ALA A 313 4.20 6.79 7.46
CA ALA A 313 4.72 7.43 8.66
C ALA A 313 5.10 8.89 8.39
N VAL A 314 4.12 9.72 8.02
CA VAL A 314 4.37 11.10 7.54
C VAL A 314 4.84 12.05 8.62
N GLU A 315 4.42 11.86 9.88
CA GLU A 315 4.78 12.71 11.02
C GLU A 315 5.28 11.90 12.21
N GLY A 316 4.96 10.60 12.25
CA GLY A 316 5.29 9.73 13.37
C GLY A 316 4.60 10.17 14.66
N PHE A 317 5.38 10.29 15.74
CA PHE A 317 4.88 10.65 17.08
C PHE A 317 5.22 12.08 17.46
N GLU A 318 4.29 12.74 18.14
CA GLU A 318 4.48 14.08 18.71
C GLU A 318 3.83 14.19 20.11
N CYS A 319 4.27 15.19 20.87
CA CYS A 319 3.73 15.50 22.19
C CYS A 319 2.93 16.83 22.22
N GLY A 320 2.27 17.17 21.11
CA GLY A 320 1.54 18.43 20.96
C GLY A 320 2.43 19.64 20.66
N ASP A 321 3.68 19.42 20.27
CA ASP A 321 4.70 20.44 20.01
C ASP A 321 5.14 20.51 18.54
N LEU A 322 4.43 19.79 17.65
CA LEU A 322 4.73 19.66 16.22
C LEU A 322 6.11 19.04 15.93
N SER A 323 6.72 18.35 16.91
CA SER A 323 7.93 17.58 16.69
C SER A 323 7.63 16.30 15.92
N PHE A 324 8.61 15.81 15.16
CA PHE A 324 8.50 14.53 14.44
C PHE A 324 9.42 13.51 15.08
N ASN A 325 8.85 12.43 15.60
CA ASN A 325 9.60 11.35 16.23
C ASN A 325 9.19 10.01 15.62
N TRP A 326 10.17 9.16 15.36
CA TRP A 326 9.94 7.83 14.77
C TRP A 326 9.76 6.73 15.82
N ASP A 327 9.80 7.13 17.10
CA ASP A 327 9.46 6.33 18.26
C ASP A 327 8.74 7.22 19.27
N ILE A 328 8.14 6.65 20.30
CA ILE A 328 7.54 7.41 21.40
C ILE A 328 8.67 8.25 22.06
N PRO A 329 8.50 9.58 22.16
CA PRO A 329 9.48 10.45 22.79
C PRO A 329 9.79 10.02 24.21
N ALA A 330 11.04 10.21 24.68
CA ALA A 330 11.44 9.86 26.04
C ALA A 330 10.71 10.69 27.10
N ASN A 331 10.35 11.93 26.76
CA ASN A 331 9.61 12.86 27.62
C ASN A 331 8.64 13.69 26.78
N CYS A 332 7.46 13.92 27.32
CA CYS A 332 6.48 14.87 26.79
C CYS A 332 6.25 15.99 27.82
N ALA A 333 5.93 17.20 27.39
CA ALA A 333 5.62 18.29 28.29
C ALA A 333 4.47 17.92 29.24
N ALA A 334 4.54 18.32 30.50
CA ALA A 334 3.49 18.04 31.46
C ALA A 334 2.15 18.64 31.00
N GLY A 335 1.08 17.84 31.00
CA GLY A 335 -0.23 18.25 30.51
C GLY A 335 -0.42 18.20 28.99
N SER A 336 0.61 17.79 28.22
CA SER A 336 0.46 17.48 26.80
C SER A 336 -0.19 16.09 26.60
N GLN A 337 -0.34 15.70 25.34
CA GLN A 337 -0.81 14.37 24.96
C GLN A 337 0.14 13.77 23.92
N LEU A 338 0.25 12.46 23.92
CA LEU A 338 0.96 11.72 22.85
C LEU A 338 0.03 11.61 21.64
N ASN A 339 0.50 12.03 20.49
CA ASN A 339 -0.21 11.87 19.23
C ASN A 339 0.59 10.99 18.27
N VAL A 340 -0.11 10.28 17.38
CA VAL A 340 0.46 9.61 16.21
C VAL A 340 -0.38 9.94 14.98
N ARG A 341 0.29 10.10 13.84
CA ARG A 341 -0.34 10.27 12.54
C ARG A 341 0.25 9.29 11.55
N PHE A 342 -0.62 8.43 10.99
CA PHE A 342 -0.18 7.35 10.13
C PHE A 342 -1.18 7.13 8.98
N GLN A 343 -0.68 7.11 7.74
CA GLN A 343 -1.47 7.04 6.50
C GLN A 343 -1.47 5.63 5.91
N ALA A 344 -2.62 5.22 5.37
CA ALA A 344 -2.80 3.98 4.63
C ALA A 344 -2.40 4.10 3.15
N PRO A 345 -2.13 2.96 2.48
CA PRO A 345 -2.11 2.91 1.04
C PRO A 345 -3.49 3.24 0.46
N SER A 346 -3.51 3.92 -0.69
CA SER A 346 -4.75 4.41 -1.34
C SER A 346 -4.93 3.93 -2.77
N CYS A 347 -4.16 2.95 -3.20
CA CYS A 347 -4.26 2.31 -4.51
C CYS A 347 -4.58 0.83 -4.34
N TRP A 348 -5.72 0.39 -4.87
CA TRP A 348 -6.21 -0.97 -4.78
C TRP A 348 -6.01 -1.70 -6.11
N ASN A 349 -5.73 -3.02 -6.06
CA ASN A 349 -5.52 -3.82 -7.28
C ASN A 349 -6.81 -4.11 -8.06
N GLY A 350 -7.99 -3.73 -7.55
CA GLY A 350 -9.27 -3.93 -8.19
C GLY A 350 -9.84 -5.36 -8.10
N LEU A 351 -9.10 -6.29 -7.52
CA LEU A 351 -9.43 -7.72 -7.58
C LEU A 351 -9.67 -8.35 -6.20
N HIS A 352 -8.87 -8.01 -5.19
CA HIS A 352 -8.87 -8.70 -3.91
C HIS A 352 -9.37 -7.80 -2.78
N LEU A 353 -10.28 -8.32 -1.99
CA LEU A 353 -10.69 -7.71 -0.71
C LEU A 353 -9.69 -8.02 0.40
N ASP A 354 -8.91 -9.11 0.22
CA ASP A 354 -7.85 -9.55 1.13
C ASP A 354 -6.86 -10.44 0.39
N THR A 355 -5.64 -10.50 0.90
CA THR A 355 -4.54 -11.34 0.40
C THR A 355 -3.87 -12.04 1.59
N PRO A 356 -3.11 -13.14 1.39
CA PRO A 356 -2.51 -13.89 2.49
C PRO A 356 -1.61 -13.07 3.43
N ASP A 357 -1.04 -11.97 2.95
CA ASP A 357 -0.23 -11.03 3.72
C ASP A 357 -1.03 -9.83 4.23
N HIS A 358 -2.33 -9.77 3.93
CA HIS A 358 -3.26 -8.70 4.25
C HIS A 358 -2.82 -7.29 3.82
N LYS A 359 -1.93 -7.19 2.83
CA LYS A 359 -1.29 -5.93 2.38
C LYS A 359 -1.14 -5.82 0.88
N SER A 360 -0.75 -6.89 0.19
CA SER A 360 -0.29 -6.83 -1.20
C SER A 360 -1.37 -6.52 -2.23
N HIS A 361 -2.64 -6.43 -1.83
CA HIS A 361 -3.74 -5.94 -2.68
C HIS A 361 -3.88 -4.40 -2.61
N MET A 362 -3.14 -3.74 -1.73
CA MET A 362 -3.09 -2.30 -1.58
C MET A 362 -1.67 -1.77 -1.83
N ALA A 363 -1.54 -0.58 -2.38
CA ALA A 363 -0.26 0.09 -2.62
C ALA A 363 -0.33 1.59 -2.30
N TYR A 364 0.81 2.17 -1.95
CA TYR A 364 0.94 3.63 -1.88
C TYR A 364 1.07 4.21 -3.29
N PRO A 365 0.50 5.39 -3.55
CA PRO A 365 0.73 6.08 -4.82
C PRO A 365 2.20 6.50 -4.93
N VAL A 366 2.71 6.51 -6.16
CA VAL A 366 4.04 7.01 -6.49
C VAL A 366 3.86 8.37 -7.14
N LEU A 367 4.45 9.41 -6.55
CA LEU A 367 4.26 10.81 -7.00
C LEU A 367 2.79 11.20 -7.19
N GLY A 368 1.93 10.69 -6.30
CA GLY A 368 0.48 10.98 -6.33
C GLY A 368 -0.30 10.26 -7.42
N VAL A 369 0.26 9.20 -8.04
CA VAL A 369 -0.39 8.38 -9.06
C VAL A 369 -0.39 6.92 -8.63
N CYS A 370 -1.50 6.23 -8.82
CA CYS A 370 -1.58 4.80 -8.55
C CYS A 370 -0.76 3.98 -9.54
N PRO A 371 0.06 3.03 -9.07
CA PRO A 371 0.84 2.16 -9.94
C PRO A 371 -0.06 1.25 -10.77
N THR A 372 0.39 0.83 -11.95
CA THR A 372 -0.39 0.00 -12.87
C THR A 372 -0.84 -1.35 -12.28
N SER A 373 -0.12 -1.85 -11.26
CA SER A 373 -0.50 -3.05 -10.52
C SER A 373 -1.69 -2.85 -9.58
N HIS A 374 -1.95 -1.60 -9.17
CA HIS A 374 -3.00 -1.20 -8.25
C HIS A 374 -3.72 0.02 -8.82
N PRO A 375 -4.42 -0.14 -9.95
CA PRO A 375 -4.85 1.00 -10.76
C PRO A 375 -6.06 1.75 -10.18
N VAL A 376 -6.69 1.24 -9.13
CA VAL A 376 -7.92 1.81 -8.59
C VAL A 376 -7.60 2.71 -7.40
N ALA A 377 -7.70 4.02 -7.59
CA ALA A 377 -7.60 4.97 -6.49
C ALA A 377 -8.82 4.82 -5.56
N VAL A 378 -8.56 4.65 -4.27
CA VAL A 378 -9.54 4.57 -3.19
C VAL A 378 -9.18 5.56 -2.10
N PRO A 379 -10.05 5.89 -1.14
CA PRO A 379 -9.70 6.81 -0.07
C PRO A 379 -8.44 6.36 0.69
N MET A 380 -7.56 7.29 0.97
CA MET A 380 -6.46 7.11 1.90
C MET A 380 -7.00 7.27 3.31
N ILE A 381 -6.99 6.21 4.10
CA ILE A 381 -7.31 6.33 5.53
C ILE A 381 -6.09 6.91 6.25
N GLU A 382 -6.33 7.88 7.14
CA GLU A 382 -5.31 8.40 8.03
C GLU A 382 -5.81 8.33 9.46
N PHE A 383 -5.07 7.60 10.31
CA PHE A 383 -5.27 7.63 11.74
C PHE A 383 -4.55 8.84 12.34
N LYS A 384 -5.32 9.68 13.02
CA LYS A 384 -4.81 10.72 13.92
C LYS A 384 -5.29 10.41 15.31
N MET A 385 -4.43 9.75 16.09
CA MET A 385 -4.75 9.21 17.40
C MET A 385 -4.06 9.99 18.50
N ALA A 386 -4.72 10.15 19.64
CA ALA A 386 -4.22 10.88 20.77
C ALA A 386 -4.46 10.15 22.09
N TRP A 387 -3.45 10.15 22.99
CA TRP A 387 -3.54 9.54 24.32
C TRP A 387 -3.14 10.55 25.41
N PRO A 388 -3.82 10.53 26.58
CA PRO A 388 -3.58 11.46 27.66
C PRO A 388 -2.36 11.03 28.50
N VAL A 389 -1.20 10.91 27.85
CA VAL A 389 0.07 10.59 28.52
C VAL A 389 1.07 11.70 28.28
N SER A 390 1.79 12.08 29.36
CA SER A 390 2.80 13.13 29.35
C SER A 390 3.83 12.91 30.45
N GLY A 391 4.86 13.75 30.51
CA GLY A 391 5.97 13.62 31.43
C GLY A 391 6.97 12.55 30.97
N ASN A 392 7.46 11.75 31.90
CA ASN A 392 8.40 10.65 31.60
C ASN A 392 7.67 9.51 30.87
N MET A 393 8.07 9.23 29.65
CA MET A 393 7.46 8.26 28.75
C MET A 393 8.21 6.90 28.72
N SER A 394 9.17 6.69 29.61
CA SER A 394 10.04 5.48 29.58
C SER A 394 9.27 4.16 29.68
N ASN A 395 8.12 4.17 30.35
CA ASN A 395 7.24 3.01 30.49
C ASN A 395 6.10 2.96 29.47
N VAL A 396 6.01 3.96 28.57
CA VAL A 396 4.96 4.03 27.56
C VAL A 396 5.39 3.23 26.34
N ARG A 397 4.53 2.30 25.93
CA ARG A 397 4.75 1.41 24.78
C ARG A 397 3.42 0.94 24.21
N PHE A 398 3.43 0.43 23.01
CA PHE A 398 2.30 -0.34 22.50
C PHE A 398 2.35 -1.80 23.00
N SER A 399 1.23 -2.47 22.96
CA SER A 399 1.16 -3.93 23.22
C SER A 399 1.96 -4.75 22.21
N SER A 400 2.22 -4.20 21.02
CA SER A 400 3.10 -4.76 20.00
C SER A 400 4.60 -4.45 20.22
N GLY A 401 4.96 -3.47 21.07
CA GLY A 401 6.34 -3.11 21.33
C GLY A 401 6.59 -1.59 21.44
N ARG A 402 7.72 -1.13 20.90
CA ARG A 402 8.10 0.30 20.86
C ARG A 402 7.18 1.08 19.91
N GLY A 403 7.27 2.42 19.92
CA GLY A 403 6.46 3.29 19.06
C GLY A 403 6.49 2.89 17.60
N PHE A 404 7.64 2.53 17.08
CA PHE A 404 7.82 2.09 15.68
C PHE A 404 7.12 0.76 15.34
N SER A 405 6.60 0.01 16.32
CA SER A 405 5.71 -1.14 16.09
C SER A 405 4.24 -0.75 15.88
N PHE A 406 3.93 0.56 15.84
CA PHE A 406 2.58 1.03 15.56
C PHE A 406 2.11 0.57 14.20
N HIS A 407 0.92 0.03 14.16
CA HIS A 407 0.19 -0.39 12.99
C HIS A 407 -1.29 -0.21 13.25
N TYR A 408 -2.11 -0.34 12.23
CA TYR A 408 -3.54 -0.40 12.40
C TYR A 408 -4.18 -1.20 11.29
N ASP A 409 -5.38 -1.62 11.56
CA ASP A 409 -6.14 -2.53 10.72
C ASP A 409 -7.49 -1.93 10.39
N VAL A 410 -7.94 -2.22 9.18
CA VAL A 410 -9.22 -1.75 8.66
C VAL A 410 -9.99 -2.92 8.08
N PHE A 411 -11.24 -3.12 8.53
CA PHE A 411 -12.17 -4.05 7.93
C PHE A 411 -13.43 -3.29 7.51
N ASN A 412 -13.49 -2.92 6.25
CA ASN A 412 -14.54 -2.06 5.70
C ASN A 412 -15.93 -2.70 5.71
N ALA A 413 -16.83 -2.08 6.44
CA ALA A 413 -18.27 -2.37 6.44
C ALA A 413 -19.10 -1.08 6.40
N PHE A 414 -18.53 -0.03 5.82
CA PHE A 414 -19.26 1.20 5.57
C PHE A 414 -20.44 0.92 4.67
N ASP A 415 -21.59 1.54 4.96
CA ASP A 415 -22.74 1.50 4.05
C ASP A 415 -22.34 2.05 2.67
N GLY A 416 -22.47 1.23 1.64
CA GLY A 416 -21.97 1.56 0.31
C GLY A 416 -22.51 2.86 -0.28
N PRO A 417 -23.84 3.08 -0.30
CA PRO A 417 -24.44 4.35 -0.70
C PRO A 417 -23.94 5.55 0.09
N THR A 418 -23.83 5.46 1.42
CA THR A 418 -23.32 6.54 2.28
C THR A 418 -21.87 6.87 1.96
N LEU A 419 -21.01 5.85 1.86
CA LEU A 419 -19.60 6.04 1.49
C LEU A 419 -19.47 6.66 0.10
N ALA A 420 -20.26 6.19 -0.87
CA ALA A 420 -20.26 6.73 -2.23
C ALA A 420 -20.69 8.20 -2.28
N ALA A 421 -21.68 8.59 -1.46
CA ALA A 421 -22.13 9.98 -1.36
C ALA A 421 -21.02 10.88 -0.78
N LEU A 422 -20.35 10.45 0.30
CA LEU A 422 -19.24 11.17 0.92
C LEU A 422 -18.03 11.29 -0.03
N VAL A 423 -17.62 10.21 -0.68
CA VAL A 423 -16.52 10.24 -1.65
C VAL A 423 -16.83 11.20 -2.79
N ARG A 424 -18.01 11.09 -3.39
CA ARG A 424 -18.42 11.95 -4.53
C ARG A 424 -18.50 13.42 -4.13
N HIS A 425 -19.09 13.72 -2.98
CA HIS A 425 -19.30 15.12 -2.54
C HIS A 425 -18.01 15.73 -2.00
N CYS A 426 -17.32 15.06 -1.10
CA CYS A 426 -16.17 15.59 -0.39
C CYS A 426 -14.86 15.40 -1.16
N ILE A 427 -14.48 14.16 -1.45
CA ILE A 427 -13.19 13.91 -2.12
C ILE A 427 -13.26 14.39 -3.56
N ASN A 428 -14.15 13.82 -4.37
CA ASN A 428 -14.25 14.18 -5.79
C ASN A 428 -14.74 15.63 -6.00
N GLY A 429 -15.49 16.17 -5.03
CA GLY A 429 -15.95 17.56 -5.03
C GLY A 429 -14.90 18.59 -4.62
N GLY A 430 -13.74 18.15 -4.13
CA GLY A 430 -12.66 19.05 -3.70
C GLY A 430 -12.99 19.80 -2.41
N LEU A 431 -13.62 19.13 -1.43
CA LEU A 431 -14.06 19.72 -0.17
C LEU A 431 -13.29 19.12 1.02
N GLN A 432 -13.33 19.83 2.15
CA GLN A 432 -12.84 19.36 3.43
C GLN A 432 -14.04 19.20 4.39
N CYS A 433 -14.56 17.99 4.46
CA CYS A 433 -15.84 17.75 5.09
C CYS A 433 -15.76 17.22 6.52
N ASP A 434 -16.76 17.62 7.32
CA ASP A 434 -17.12 16.99 8.60
C ASP A 434 -17.75 15.59 8.39
N PRO A 435 -18.12 14.85 9.47
CA PRO A 435 -18.76 13.55 9.34
C PRO A 435 -20.10 13.51 8.60
N ARG A 436 -20.76 14.65 8.37
CA ARG A 436 -21.98 14.78 7.56
C ARG A 436 -21.68 15.02 6.08
N GLY A 437 -20.43 15.24 5.74
CA GLY A 437 -20.07 15.70 4.42
C GLY A 437 -20.30 17.20 4.20
N PHE A 438 -20.27 18.00 5.27
CA PHE A 438 -20.39 19.45 5.23
C PHE A 438 -19.01 20.10 5.33
N ASP A 439 -18.73 21.02 4.40
CA ASP A 439 -17.50 21.82 4.42
C ASP A 439 -17.80 23.19 5.04
N LEU A 440 -17.21 23.45 6.21
CA LEU A 440 -17.38 24.71 6.93
C LEU A 440 -16.91 25.94 6.13
N TYR A 441 -15.94 25.75 5.24
CA TYR A 441 -15.37 26.83 4.42
C TYR A 441 -16.14 27.04 3.10
N LYS A 442 -17.00 26.11 2.73
CA LYS A 442 -17.83 26.13 1.50
C LYS A 442 -19.28 25.75 1.80
N PRO A 443 -19.96 26.50 2.70
CA PRO A 443 -21.30 26.13 3.17
C PRO A 443 -22.35 26.12 2.06
N GLU A 444 -22.14 26.85 0.97
CA GLU A 444 -23.01 26.87 -0.21
C GLU A 444 -23.08 25.54 -0.95
N ARG A 445 -22.14 24.64 -0.72
CA ARG A 445 -22.11 23.29 -1.31
C ARG A 445 -23.02 22.31 -0.56
N GLY A 446 -23.53 22.69 0.60
CA GLY A 446 -24.37 21.84 1.44
C GLY A 446 -23.60 20.63 2.02
N ALA A 447 -24.37 19.68 2.57
CA ALA A 447 -23.84 18.43 3.12
C ALA A 447 -24.16 17.22 2.22
N ALA A 448 -23.29 16.21 2.21
CA ALA A 448 -23.54 14.95 1.51
C ALA A 448 -24.68 14.15 2.15
N LEU A 449 -24.81 14.25 3.49
CA LEU A 449 -25.84 13.56 4.27
C LEU A 449 -26.77 14.62 4.90
N ASN A 450 -28.02 14.23 5.14
CA ASN A 450 -28.99 15.15 5.77
C ASN A 450 -28.61 15.44 7.25
N ALA A 451 -29.40 16.32 7.90
CA ALA A 451 -29.13 16.73 9.29
C ALA A 451 -29.11 15.58 10.29
N ASN A 452 -29.76 14.46 9.98
CA ASN A 452 -29.82 13.24 10.80
C ASN A 452 -28.80 12.19 10.36
N TYR A 453 -27.86 12.52 9.45
CA TYR A 453 -26.91 11.61 8.83
C TYR A 453 -27.57 10.50 7.99
N GLU A 454 -28.81 10.70 7.55
CA GLU A 454 -29.46 9.83 6.59
C GLU A 454 -28.96 10.13 5.17
N LEU A 455 -29.03 9.12 4.32
CA LEU A 455 -28.67 9.29 2.92
C LEU A 455 -29.62 10.27 2.22
N PRO A 456 -29.12 11.14 1.35
CA PRO A 456 -29.96 12.05 0.57
C PRO A 456 -30.87 11.31 -0.40
#